data_2e74621c00b04b7ab6ea7da5e94714c3
#
_entry.id   2e74621c00b04b7ab6ea7da5e94714c3
#
_cell.length_a   1.000
_cell.length_b   1.000
_cell.length_c   1.000
_cell.angle_alpha   90.00
_cell.angle_beta   90.00
_cell.angle_gamma   90.00
#
_symmetry.space_group_name_H-M   'P 1'
#
loop_
_entity.id
_entity.type
_entity.pdbx_description
1 polymer ?
#
loop_
_entity_poly.entity_id
_entity_poly.type
_entity_poly.pdbx_seq_one_letter_code
_entity_poly.pdbx_strand_id
1 'polypeptide(L)'
;MGTLQGGLRKVVARVSREQQETAAEGVAVSIRHVGKRFGSVAALDDVSLEIRRGEFFSLLGPSGCGKTTLLRSIGGFEAPTEGDILIEGRSVLHLAPYERPTNMIFQHLALFPHLDVRENVGFGLRMKGADRTDSARRVEEALRLVRLEGYGERRVDQLSGGQRQRVAMARALVNDPAVLLLDEPLGALDLQLRLQMQEELRRLQRQLGATFVFVTHDQGEAMAMSDRIAVMSAGRLQQVGTPAEIYERPANRFVATFVGHANLIEARLTGGVAGGIAEAEAAGGLTVSGRAPTQRSADGAVLAVLRYEKIRVRAAEAAEPGVPATVIERTYMGSSLRFTCRTAEGVLLTADSPNAAPERDIGEGAAVRLSWSPADIALLTD
;
A
#
# COMPACT_ATOMS: atom_id res chain seq x y z
N MET A 1 39.65 -10.93 21.28
CA MET A 1 38.29 -11.24 20.82
C MET A 1 37.27 -10.49 21.68
N GLY A 2 37.19 -9.15 21.63
CA GLY A 2 36.34 -8.42 22.60
C GLY A 2 35.96 -7.00 22.22
N THR A 3 36.16 -6.54 20.98
CA THR A 3 35.95 -5.11 20.60
C THR A 3 35.19 -4.86 19.30
N LEU A 4 34.71 -5.89 18.60
CA LEU A 4 34.01 -5.76 17.31
C LEU A 4 32.47 -5.73 17.41
N GLN A 5 31.90 -5.87 18.61
CA GLN A 5 30.43 -5.81 18.81
C GLN A 5 29.90 -4.42 19.20
N GLY A 6 30.78 -3.42 19.40
CA GLY A 6 30.39 -2.13 19.97
C GLY A 6 29.80 -1.10 18.97
N GLY A 7 30.17 -1.16 17.70
CA GLY A 7 29.79 -0.15 16.70
C GLY A 7 28.39 -0.35 16.13
N LEU A 8 28.08 -1.57 15.68
CA LEU A 8 26.72 -1.89 15.19
C LEU A 8 25.67 -1.83 16.32
N ARG A 9 26.06 -2.22 17.56
CA ARG A 9 25.19 -2.03 18.73
C ARG A 9 24.94 -0.56 19.04
N LYS A 10 25.83 0.38 18.71
CA LYS A 10 25.57 1.81 18.93
C LYS A 10 24.72 2.45 17.86
N VAL A 11 24.80 2.05 16.59
CA VAL A 11 23.88 2.52 15.52
C VAL A 11 22.51 1.81 15.66
N VAL A 12 22.49 0.51 15.92
CA VAL A 12 21.27 -0.25 16.23
C VAL A 12 20.80 0.02 17.67
N ALA A 13 21.69 0.25 18.66
CA ALA A 13 21.34 0.48 20.06
C ALA A 13 21.05 1.96 20.39
N ARG A 14 21.38 2.90 19.54
CA ARG A 14 20.89 4.29 19.66
C ARG A 14 19.47 4.43 19.15
N VAL A 15 18.99 3.45 18.39
CA VAL A 15 17.58 3.23 18.05
C VAL A 15 16.89 2.25 19.04
N SER A 16 17.67 1.60 19.96
CA SER A 16 17.19 0.54 20.83
C SER A 16 16.73 1.01 22.20
N ARG A 17 15.52 0.68 22.53
CA ARG A 17 14.78 0.64 23.78
C ARG A 17 14.15 1.94 24.25
N GLU A 18 14.83 3.07 24.42
CA GLU A 18 14.15 4.34 24.76
C GLU A 18 13.44 4.97 23.58
N GLN A 19 13.89 4.67 22.34
CA GLN A 19 13.19 5.08 21.11
C GLN A 19 12.10 4.09 20.68
N GLN A 20 12.15 2.82 21.06
CA GLN A 20 11.07 1.86 20.74
C GLN A 20 9.82 2.05 21.60
N GLU A 21 9.93 2.51 22.85
CA GLU A 21 8.79 2.79 23.71
C GLU A 21 8.23 4.21 23.53
N THR A 22 9.03 5.19 23.10
CA THR A 22 8.58 6.57 22.73
C THR A 22 8.40 6.77 21.23
N ALA A 23 8.89 5.89 20.37
CA ALA A 23 8.81 5.99 18.90
C ALA A 23 7.42 5.65 18.33
N ALA A 24 6.55 5.02 19.10
CA ALA A 24 5.19 4.65 18.65
C ALA A 24 4.21 5.85 18.56
N GLU A 25 4.56 7.03 19.10
CA GLU A 25 3.65 8.18 19.16
C GLU A 25 4.09 9.43 18.37
N GLY A 26 5.26 9.43 17.73
CA GLY A 26 5.78 10.61 17.02
C GLY A 26 5.40 10.65 15.54
N VAL A 27 5.05 11.82 15.01
CA VAL A 27 4.84 12.08 13.59
C VAL A 27 6.21 12.32 12.92
N ALA A 28 6.56 11.51 11.90
CA ALA A 28 7.78 11.71 11.10
C ALA A 28 7.57 12.71 9.96
N VAL A 29 6.42 12.62 9.27
CA VAL A 29 6.05 13.56 8.19
C VAL A 29 4.65 14.08 8.43
N SER A 30 4.48 15.39 8.42
CA SER A 30 3.17 16.06 8.45
C SER A 30 3.00 16.88 7.17
N ILE A 31 1.99 16.56 6.41
CA ILE A 31 1.59 17.22 5.17
C ILE A 31 0.33 18.02 5.49
N ARG A 32 0.34 19.34 5.26
CA ARG A 32 -0.72 20.23 5.67
C ARG A 32 -1.22 21.05 4.49
N HIS A 33 -2.44 20.77 4.04
CA HIS A 33 -3.13 21.47 2.96
C HIS A 33 -2.26 21.66 1.71
N VAL A 34 -1.50 20.61 1.33
CA VAL A 34 -0.57 20.67 0.21
C VAL A 34 -1.32 20.60 -1.09
N GLY A 35 -1.15 21.64 -1.89
CA GLY A 35 -1.58 21.72 -3.28
C GLY A 35 -0.39 21.85 -4.23
N LYS A 36 -0.54 21.29 -5.44
CA LYS A 36 0.43 21.45 -6.54
C LYS A 36 -0.26 21.59 -7.88
N ARG A 37 0.06 22.66 -8.57
CA ARG A 37 -0.44 22.91 -9.92
C ARG A 37 0.68 22.94 -10.95
N PHE A 38 0.42 22.35 -12.11
CA PHE A 38 1.24 22.47 -13.32
C PHE A 38 0.38 23.15 -14.38
N GLY A 39 0.57 24.46 -14.56
CA GLY A 39 -0.34 25.27 -15.36
C GLY A 39 -1.78 25.21 -14.83
N SER A 40 -2.72 24.74 -15.65
CA SER A 40 -4.14 24.57 -15.26
C SER A 40 -4.43 23.26 -14.53
N VAL A 41 -3.50 22.29 -14.54
CA VAL A 41 -3.73 20.97 -13.98
C VAL A 41 -3.34 20.95 -12.49
N ALA A 42 -4.29 20.60 -11.62
CA ALA A 42 -4.03 20.34 -10.21
C ALA A 42 -3.54 18.88 -10.06
N ALA A 43 -2.25 18.69 -9.78
CA ALA A 43 -1.67 17.38 -9.52
C ALA A 43 -1.86 16.95 -8.05
N LEU A 44 -1.92 17.93 -7.13
CA LEU A 44 -2.32 17.75 -5.74
C LEU A 44 -3.35 18.84 -5.40
N ASP A 45 -4.39 18.45 -4.66
CA ASP A 45 -5.50 19.31 -4.32
C ASP A 45 -5.87 19.07 -2.85
N ASP A 46 -5.43 19.98 -1.98
CA ASP A 46 -5.68 20.01 -0.54
C ASP A 46 -5.34 18.69 0.19
N VAL A 47 -4.11 18.19 -0.01
CA VAL A 47 -3.65 16.95 0.62
C VAL A 47 -3.18 17.24 2.05
N SER A 48 -3.83 16.62 3.04
CA SER A 48 -3.43 16.66 4.45
C SER A 48 -3.28 15.24 5.00
N LEU A 49 -2.10 14.91 5.58
CA LEU A 49 -1.73 13.55 5.93
C LEU A 49 -0.62 13.55 6.99
N GLU A 50 -0.68 12.62 7.94
CA GLU A 50 0.39 12.36 8.90
C GLU A 50 0.92 10.94 8.75
N ILE A 51 2.25 10.81 8.69
CA ILE A 51 2.99 9.56 8.66
C ILE A 51 3.74 9.42 9.99
N ARG A 52 3.53 8.30 10.66
CA ARG A 52 4.12 8.06 11.97
C ARG A 52 5.58 7.63 11.85
N ARG A 53 6.35 7.88 12.89
CA ARG A 53 7.74 7.42 12.94
C ARG A 53 7.82 5.90 12.97
N GLY A 54 8.76 5.34 12.20
CA GLY A 54 8.94 3.90 12.08
C GLY A 54 7.85 3.17 11.30
N GLU A 55 6.93 3.89 10.64
CA GLU A 55 5.83 3.33 9.85
C GLU A 55 6.28 2.96 8.44
N PHE A 56 5.78 1.85 7.92
CA PHE A 56 5.78 1.56 6.49
C PHE A 56 4.48 2.09 5.90
N PHE A 57 4.53 3.25 5.29
CA PHE A 57 3.38 3.96 4.77
C PHE A 57 3.32 3.92 3.24
N SER A 58 2.21 3.47 2.65
CA SER A 58 2.06 3.42 1.20
C SER A 58 1.11 4.48 0.66
N LEU A 59 1.51 5.07 -0.46
CA LEU A 59 0.66 5.89 -1.33
C LEU A 59 0.19 5.01 -2.49
N LEU A 60 -1.10 4.69 -2.53
CA LEU A 60 -1.73 3.80 -3.49
C LEU A 60 -2.73 4.57 -4.34
N GLY A 61 -2.84 4.27 -5.64
CA GLY A 61 -3.82 4.89 -6.53
C GLY A 61 -3.47 4.68 -8.00
N PRO A 62 -4.37 5.02 -8.94
CA PRO A 62 -4.13 4.89 -10.37
C PRO A 62 -2.98 5.79 -10.86
N SER A 63 -2.49 5.51 -12.05
CA SER A 63 -1.46 6.35 -12.68
C SER A 63 -1.96 7.78 -12.85
N GLY A 64 -1.09 8.77 -12.59
CA GLY A 64 -1.43 10.19 -12.71
C GLY A 64 -2.26 10.80 -11.57
N CYS A 65 -2.57 10.07 -10.49
CA CYS A 65 -3.36 10.60 -9.37
C CYS A 65 -2.58 11.47 -8.37
N GLY A 66 -1.27 11.74 -8.60
CA GLY A 66 -0.48 12.65 -7.77
C GLY A 66 0.51 11.99 -6.79
N LYS A 67 0.57 10.65 -6.66
CA LYS A 67 1.47 9.94 -5.72
C LYS A 67 2.93 10.35 -5.81
N THR A 68 3.52 10.23 -7.01
CA THR A 68 4.92 10.62 -7.27
C THR A 68 5.14 12.12 -7.06
N THR A 69 4.17 12.96 -7.38
CA THR A 69 4.23 14.40 -7.12
C THR A 69 4.31 14.67 -5.61
N LEU A 70 3.47 14.02 -4.81
CA LEU A 70 3.49 14.13 -3.35
C LEU A 70 4.82 13.63 -2.77
N LEU A 71 5.29 12.44 -3.22
CA LEU A 71 6.57 11.88 -2.79
C LEU A 71 7.73 12.82 -3.10
N ARG A 72 7.77 13.38 -4.33
CA ARG A 72 8.79 14.35 -4.75
C ARG A 72 8.70 15.65 -3.97
N SER A 73 7.49 16.07 -3.58
CA SER A 73 7.30 17.25 -2.73
C SER A 73 7.89 17.03 -1.32
N ILE A 74 7.73 15.84 -0.74
CA ILE A 74 8.38 15.48 0.54
C ILE A 74 9.91 15.48 0.37
N GLY A 75 10.42 14.92 -0.72
CA GLY A 75 11.86 14.86 -1.03
C GLY A 75 12.49 16.17 -1.47
N GLY A 76 11.70 17.22 -1.76
CA GLY A 76 12.18 18.52 -2.21
C GLY A 76 12.51 18.62 -3.69
N PHE A 77 12.18 17.59 -4.49
CA PHE A 77 12.36 17.59 -5.94
C PHE A 77 11.23 18.34 -6.67
N GLU A 78 10.14 18.61 -5.96
CA GLU A 78 9.00 19.37 -6.46
C GLU A 78 8.50 20.31 -5.37
N ALA A 79 8.43 21.62 -5.64
CA ALA A 79 7.92 22.57 -4.66
C ALA A 79 6.39 22.60 -4.71
N PRO A 80 5.68 22.45 -3.58
CA PRO A 80 4.24 22.68 -3.50
C PRO A 80 3.88 24.09 -3.95
N THR A 81 2.67 24.29 -4.47
CA THR A 81 2.13 25.61 -4.80
C THR A 81 1.54 26.27 -3.55
N GLU A 82 1.02 25.46 -2.64
CA GLU A 82 0.40 25.88 -1.38
C GLU A 82 0.56 24.80 -0.30
N GLY A 83 0.30 25.17 0.95
CA GLY A 83 0.41 24.28 2.11
C GLY A 83 1.83 24.20 2.66
N ASP A 84 2.07 23.25 3.57
CA ASP A 84 3.36 23.01 4.23
C ASP A 84 3.67 21.53 4.37
N ILE A 85 4.97 21.21 4.39
CA ILE A 85 5.48 19.86 4.66
C ILE A 85 6.48 19.95 5.80
N LEU A 86 6.20 19.24 6.88
CA LEU A 86 7.08 19.15 8.03
C LEU A 86 7.69 17.75 8.11
N ILE A 87 8.99 17.68 8.38
CA ILE A 87 9.69 16.44 8.70
C ILE A 87 10.30 16.60 10.09
N GLU A 88 10.03 15.63 10.97
CA GLU A 88 10.42 15.71 12.39
C GLU A 88 9.97 17.03 13.04
N GLY A 89 8.75 17.49 12.71
CA GLY A 89 8.15 18.72 13.24
C GLY A 89 8.69 20.04 12.67
N ARG A 90 9.62 20.00 11.71
CA ARG A 90 10.23 21.20 11.10
C ARG A 90 9.81 21.33 9.64
N SER A 91 9.35 22.51 9.23
CA SER A 91 9.05 22.80 7.83
C SER A 91 10.29 22.67 6.95
N VAL A 92 10.15 21.99 5.83
CA VAL A 92 11.26 21.69 4.89
C VAL A 92 11.09 22.39 3.54
N LEU A 93 10.10 23.26 3.37
CA LEU A 93 9.83 23.92 2.08
C LEU A 93 10.99 24.76 1.57
N HIS A 94 11.73 25.38 2.47
CA HIS A 94 12.89 26.22 2.16
C HIS A 94 14.20 25.44 1.98
N LEU A 95 14.19 24.12 2.27
CA LEU A 95 15.37 23.27 2.18
C LEU A 95 15.49 22.65 0.78
N ALA A 96 16.70 22.68 0.23
CA ALA A 96 17.03 21.93 -0.98
C ALA A 96 16.97 20.41 -0.72
N PRO A 97 16.79 19.56 -1.76
CA PRO A 97 16.67 18.10 -1.57
C PRO A 97 17.79 17.46 -0.77
N TYR A 98 19.03 17.92 -0.95
CA TYR A 98 20.21 17.38 -0.26
C TYR A 98 20.34 17.82 1.22
N GLU A 99 19.57 18.84 1.63
CA GLU A 99 19.52 19.34 3.00
C GLU A 99 18.44 18.68 3.83
N ARG A 100 17.45 18.06 3.16
CA ARG A 100 16.33 17.37 3.85
C ARG A 100 16.80 16.09 4.51
N PRO A 101 16.26 15.72 5.68
CA PRO A 101 16.57 14.46 6.35
C PRO A 101 15.86 13.27 5.67
N THR A 102 15.84 13.26 4.33
CA THR A 102 15.23 12.22 3.51
C THR A 102 16.22 11.69 2.49
N ASN A 103 16.04 10.43 2.09
CA ASN A 103 16.66 9.90 0.87
C ASN A 103 15.58 9.26 -0.01
N MET A 104 15.80 9.28 -1.32
CA MET A 104 14.84 8.78 -2.30
C MET A 104 15.45 7.70 -3.18
N ILE A 105 14.72 6.61 -3.35
CA ILE A 105 14.97 5.59 -4.37
C ILE A 105 13.99 5.86 -5.52
N PHE A 106 14.54 6.21 -6.67
CA PHE A 106 13.77 6.50 -7.87
C PHE A 106 13.38 5.21 -8.59
N GLN A 107 12.34 5.26 -9.40
CA GLN A 107 11.84 4.13 -10.20
C GLN A 107 12.92 3.45 -11.04
N HIS A 108 13.86 4.23 -11.62
CA HIS A 108 14.98 3.72 -12.39
C HIS A 108 16.27 3.56 -11.56
N LEU A 109 16.16 3.50 -10.21
CA LEU A 109 17.24 3.35 -9.24
C LEU A 109 18.30 4.46 -9.27
N ALA A 110 18.50 5.15 -10.39
CA ALA A 110 19.44 6.23 -10.62
C ALA A 110 20.89 5.93 -10.12
N LEU A 111 21.36 4.69 -10.28
CA LEU A 111 22.74 4.32 -9.97
C LEU A 111 23.70 4.98 -10.96
N PHE A 112 24.87 5.38 -10.49
CA PHE A 112 25.91 5.96 -11.31
C PHE A 112 26.66 4.85 -12.08
N PRO A 113 26.52 4.75 -13.41
CA PRO A 113 27.05 3.62 -14.16
C PRO A 113 28.58 3.58 -14.27
N HIS A 114 29.24 4.74 -14.07
CA HIS A 114 30.68 4.89 -14.11
C HIS A 114 31.36 4.63 -12.76
N LEU A 115 30.59 4.46 -11.67
CA LEU A 115 31.07 4.16 -10.33
C LEU A 115 30.86 2.67 -10.01
N ASP A 116 31.75 2.10 -9.19
CA ASP A 116 31.53 0.79 -8.60
C ASP A 116 30.44 0.81 -7.51
N VAL A 117 30.15 -0.34 -6.92
CA VAL A 117 29.14 -0.50 -5.89
C VAL A 117 29.50 0.30 -4.63
N ARG A 118 30.75 0.23 -4.17
CA ARG A 118 31.23 0.96 -2.99
C ARG A 118 31.15 2.47 -3.18
N GLU A 119 31.55 2.95 -4.33
CA GLU A 119 31.50 4.38 -4.69
C GLU A 119 30.06 4.87 -4.83
N ASN A 120 29.16 4.07 -5.41
CA ASN A 120 27.73 4.37 -5.47
C ASN A 120 27.14 4.53 -4.08
N VAL A 121 27.36 3.56 -3.19
CA VAL A 121 26.85 3.61 -1.83
C VAL A 121 27.45 4.76 -1.05
N GLY A 122 28.78 4.97 -1.13
CA GLY A 122 29.50 6.02 -0.41
C GLY A 122 29.32 7.43 -0.96
N PHE A 123 28.65 7.60 -2.10
CA PHE A 123 28.55 8.89 -2.78
C PHE A 123 28.02 10.02 -1.89
N GLY A 124 26.91 9.77 -1.18
CA GLY A 124 26.31 10.77 -0.29
C GLY A 124 27.19 11.15 0.89
N LEU A 125 27.92 10.19 1.47
CA LEU A 125 28.88 10.45 2.54
C LEU A 125 30.04 11.34 2.06
N ARG A 126 30.55 11.07 0.86
CA ARG A 126 31.60 11.89 0.22
C ARG A 126 31.14 13.33 0.00
N MET A 127 29.89 13.52 -0.48
CA MET A 127 29.33 14.86 -0.70
C MET A 127 29.14 15.64 0.60
N LYS A 128 28.87 14.96 1.71
CA LYS A 128 28.76 15.53 3.05
C LYS A 128 30.14 15.77 3.72
N GLY A 129 31.22 15.43 3.06
CA GLY A 129 32.59 15.59 3.62
C GLY A 129 32.89 14.65 4.79
N ALA A 130 32.21 13.50 4.86
CA ALA A 130 32.47 12.54 5.93
C ALA A 130 33.87 11.96 5.88
N ASP A 131 34.46 11.65 7.05
CA ASP A 131 35.79 11.05 7.14
C ASP A 131 35.88 9.76 6.31
N ARG A 132 37.03 9.54 5.66
CA ARG A 132 37.24 8.42 4.74
C ARG A 132 37.12 7.06 5.43
N THR A 133 37.66 6.96 6.65
CA THR A 133 37.59 5.68 7.41
C THR A 133 36.20 5.38 7.90
N ASP A 134 35.48 6.40 8.42
CA ASP A 134 34.07 6.24 8.83
C ASP A 134 33.19 5.93 7.62
N SER A 135 33.40 6.59 6.48
CA SER A 135 32.69 6.32 5.23
C SER A 135 32.88 4.89 4.77
N ALA A 136 34.10 4.35 4.76
CA ALA A 136 34.38 2.97 4.37
C ALA A 136 33.64 1.97 5.30
N ARG A 137 33.68 2.21 6.62
CA ARG A 137 32.96 1.39 7.60
C ARG A 137 31.46 1.40 7.36
N ARG A 138 30.84 2.58 7.17
CA ARG A 138 29.40 2.73 6.93
C ARG A 138 28.96 2.09 5.62
N VAL A 139 29.77 2.19 4.57
CA VAL A 139 29.49 1.53 3.28
C VAL A 139 29.47 0.01 3.44
N GLU A 140 30.46 -0.59 4.12
CA GLU A 140 30.49 -2.04 4.37
C GLU A 140 29.30 -2.49 5.24
N GLU A 141 28.93 -1.71 6.25
CA GLU A 141 27.74 -1.95 7.07
C GLU A 141 26.44 -1.90 6.23
N ALA A 142 26.30 -0.91 5.34
CA ALA A 142 25.15 -0.79 4.45
C ALA A 142 25.07 -1.95 3.45
N LEU A 143 26.20 -2.37 2.87
CA LEU A 143 26.26 -3.53 1.98
C LEU A 143 25.87 -4.83 2.70
N ARG A 144 26.30 -5.00 3.95
CA ARG A 144 25.92 -6.14 4.78
C ARG A 144 24.40 -6.16 5.06
N LEU A 145 23.79 -5.03 5.36
CA LEU A 145 22.35 -4.92 5.59
C LEU A 145 21.52 -5.43 4.41
N VAL A 146 22.00 -5.18 3.19
CA VAL A 146 21.33 -5.60 1.95
C VAL A 146 21.87 -6.91 1.38
N ARG A 147 22.70 -7.65 2.11
CA ARG A 147 23.30 -8.96 1.72
C ARG A 147 24.12 -8.87 0.42
N LEU A 148 24.96 -7.84 0.32
CA LEU A 148 25.90 -7.64 -0.78
C LEU A 148 27.36 -7.54 -0.31
N GLU A 149 27.71 -8.31 0.76
CA GLU A 149 29.11 -8.42 1.19
C GLU A 149 30.00 -8.91 0.04
N GLY A 150 31.14 -8.28 -0.12
CA GLY A 150 32.10 -8.62 -1.16
C GLY A 150 31.79 -8.11 -2.56
N TYR A 151 30.67 -7.36 -2.75
CA TYR A 151 30.31 -6.80 -4.05
C TYR A 151 30.87 -5.38 -4.28
N GLY A 152 31.57 -4.81 -3.32
CA GLY A 152 32.00 -3.41 -3.32
C GLY A 152 32.75 -2.95 -4.57
N GLU A 153 33.59 -3.82 -5.16
CA GLU A 153 34.42 -3.51 -6.32
C GLU A 153 33.77 -3.84 -7.67
N ARG A 154 32.54 -4.39 -7.65
CA ARG A 154 31.81 -4.71 -8.88
C ARG A 154 31.24 -3.44 -9.52
N ARG A 155 31.19 -3.44 -10.83
CA ARG A 155 30.49 -2.39 -11.60
C ARG A 155 28.99 -2.66 -11.60
N VAL A 156 28.21 -1.59 -11.77
CA VAL A 156 26.74 -1.66 -11.79
C VAL A 156 26.20 -2.53 -12.93
N ASP A 157 26.89 -2.54 -14.08
CA ASP A 157 26.53 -3.33 -15.26
C ASP A 157 26.70 -4.84 -15.05
N GLN A 158 27.51 -5.27 -14.10
CA GLN A 158 27.75 -6.67 -13.73
C GLN A 158 26.68 -7.23 -12.76
N LEU A 159 25.71 -6.43 -12.36
CA LEU A 159 24.72 -6.79 -11.35
C LEU A 159 23.38 -7.20 -11.99
N SER A 160 22.72 -8.18 -11.37
CA SER A 160 21.32 -8.48 -11.67
C SER A 160 20.39 -7.32 -11.28
N GLY A 161 19.14 -7.31 -11.78
CA GLY A 161 18.14 -6.31 -11.43
C GLY A 161 17.93 -6.16 -9.92
N GLY A 162 17.75 -7.27 -9.21
CA GLY A 162 17.60 -7.28 -7.74
C GLY A 162 18.87 -6.83 -7.00
N GLN A 163 20.06 -7.17 -7.51
CA GLN A 163 21.31 -6.67 -6.93
C GLN A 163 21.45 -5.16 -7.10
N ARG A 164 21.11 -4.61 -8.26
CA ARG A 164 21.07 -3.15 -8.49
C ARG A 164 20.13 -2.46 -7.52
N GLN A 165 18.96 -3.05 -7.28
CA GLN A 165 18.00 -2.51 -6.32
C GLN A 165 18.55 -2.48 -4.89
N ARG A 166 19.19 -3.56 -4.45
CA ARG A 166 19.87 -3.62 -3.14
C ARG A 166 20.99 -2.58 -3.03
N VAL A 167 21.75 -2.32 -4.08
CA VAL A 167 22.76 -1.24 -4.10
C VAL A 167 22.07 0.13 -3.93
N ALA A 168 20.95 0.40 -4.63
CA ALA A 168 20.20 1.63 -4.47
C ALA A 168 19.67 1.81 -3.04
N MET A 169 19.21 0.71 -2.41
CA MET A 169 18.80 0.70 -1.00
C MET A 169 19.96 1.01 -0.07
N ALA A 170 21.13 0.35 -0.24
CA ALA A 170 22.31 0.62 0.58
C ALA A 170 22.74 2.08 0.46
N ARG A 171 22.74 2.64 -0.78
CA ARG A 171 23.06 4.07 -1.03
C ARG A 171 22.08 5.01 -0.34
N ALA A 172 20.81 4.67 -0.29
CA ALA A 172 19.79 5.49 0.37
C ALA A 172 19.91 5.41 1.90
N LEU A 173 20.22 4.22 2.45
CA LEU A 173 20.28 3.96 3.89
C LEU A 173 21.59 4.46 4.53
N VAL A 174 22.71 4.49 3.79
CA VAL A 174 24.03 4.83 4.34
C VAL A 174 24.08 6.22 4.96
N ASN A 175 23.21 7.13 4.54
CA ASN A 175 23.12 8.49 5.06
C ASN A 175 22.26 8.65 6.32
N ASP A 176 21.69 7.55 6.84
CA ASP A 176 20.83 7.52 8.02
C ASP A 176 19.68 8.53 7.94
N PRO A 177 18.80 8.43 6.91
CA PRO A 177 17.69 9.36 6.73
C PRO A 177 16.59 9.13 7.78
N ALA A 178 15.93 10.21 8.22
CA ALA A 178 14.73 10.09 9.06
C ALA A 178 13.57 9.43 8.31
N VAL A 179 13.50 9.68 6.98
CA VAL A 179 12.45 9.11 6.11
C VAL A 179 13.06 8.62 4.80
N LEU A 180 12.78 7.37 4.44
CA LEU A 180 13.13 6.79 3.15
C LEU A 180 11.94 6.85 2.19
N LEU A 181 12.13 7.48 1.05
CA LEU A 181 11.13 7.66 0.00
C LEU A 181 11.39 6.65 -1.13
N LEU A 182 10.36 5.91 -1.55
CA LEU A 182 10.49 4.87 -2.57
C LEU A 182 9.44 5.10 -3.68
N ASP A 183 9.90 5.47 -4.87
CA ASP A 183 9.06 5.77 -6.05
C ASP A 183 8.98 4.53 -6.95
N GLU A 184 7.93 3.72 -6.82
CA GLU A 184 7.66 2.49 -7.57
C GLU A 184 8.90 1.57 -7.72
N PRO A 185 9.63 1.24 -6.64
CA PRO A 185 10.92 0.58 -6.76
C PRO A 185 10.83 -0.86 -7.27
N LEU A 186 9.66 -1.50 -7.21
CA LEU A 186 9.45 -2.89 -7.59
C LEU A 186 8.85 -3.06 -9.00
N GLY A 187 8.46 -1.97 -9.66
CA GLY A 187 7.70 -2.00 -10.91
C GLY A 187 8.41 -2.68 -12.10
N ALA A 188 9.73 -2.67 -12.12
CA ALA A 188 10.54 -3.25 -13.20
C ALA A 188 10.96 -4.72 -12.98
N LEU A 189 10.49 -5.36 -11.87
CA LEU A 189 10.88 -6.72 -11.49
C LEU A 189 9.85 -7.74 -11.98
N ASP A 190 10.32 -8.95 -12.32
CA ASP A 190 9.45 -10.10 -12.51
C ASP A 190 8.74 -10.49 -11.20
N LEU A 191 7.66 -11.29 -11.28
CA LEU A 191 6.82 -11.62 -10.14
C LEU A 191 7.60 -12.28 -8.99
N GLN A 192 8.46 -13.25 -9.29
CA GLN A 192 9.18 -14.00 -8.26
C GLN A 192 10.16 -13.10 -7.50
N LEU A 193 10.94 -12.30 -8.24
CA LEU A 193 11.88 -11.36 -7.66
C LEU A 193 11.15 -10.23 -6.89
N ARG A 194 10.00 -9.80 -7.40
CA ARG A 194 9.16 -8.80 -6.73
C ARG A 194 8.71 -9.27 -5.36
N LEU A 195 8.14 -10.48 -5.24
CA LEU A 195 7.72 -11.06 -3.96
C LEU A 195 8.88 -11.18 -2.97
N GLN A 196 10.04 -11.64 -3.43
CA GLN A 196 11.23 -11.73 -2.61
C GLN A 196 11.70 -10.35 -2.10
N MET A 197 11.64 -9.33 -2.97
CA MET A 197 12.04 -7.97 -2.61
C MET A 197 11.04 -7.29 -1.66
N GLN A 198 9.74 -7.59 -1.74
CA GLN A 198 8.73 -7.14 -0.78
C GLN A 198 9.07 -7.62 0.64
N GLU A 199 9.31 -8.93 0.80
CA GLU A 199 9.69 -9.51 2.09
C GLU A 199 10.98 -8.87 2.63
N GLU A 200 11.97 -8.65 1.75
CA GLU A 200 13.25 -8.07 2.15
C GLU A 200 13.11 -6.59 2.57
N LEU A 201 12.33 -5.79 1.84
CA LEU A 201 12.02 -4.39 2.19
C LEU A 201 11.33 -4.30 3.54
N ARG A 202 10.30 -5.14 3.76
CA ARG A 202 9.57 -5.16 5.02
C ARG A 202 10.48 -5.59 6.20
N ARG A 203 11.31 -6.61 5.98
CA ARG A 203 12.30 -7.06 6.97
C ARG A 203 13.29 -5.95 7.33
N LEU A 204 13.84 -5.26 6.32
CA LEU A 204 14.79 -4.17 6.52
C LEU A 204 14.15 -3.01 7.30
N GLN A 205 12.95 -2.60 6.92
CA GLN A 205 12.23 -1.54 7.59
C GLN A 205 12.03 -1.85 9.09
N ARG A 206 11.57 -3.07 9.41
CA ARG A 206 11.40 -3.53 10.80
C ARG A 206 12.73 -3.58 11.56
N GLN A 207 13.80 -4.07 10.93
CA GLN A 207 15.11 -4.18 11.54
C GLN A 207 15.71 -2.82 11.88
N LEU A 208 15.46 -1.82 11.03
CA LEU A 208 15.99 -0.46 11.18
C LEU A 208 15.08 0.44 12.04
N GLY A 209 13.80 0.10 12.19
CA GLY A 209 12.79 0.99 12.79
C GLY A 209 12.63 2.31 12.00
N ALA A 210 12.98 2.32 10.71
CA ALA A 210 12.98 3.51 9.88
C ALA A 210 11.59 3.78 9.28
N THR A 211 11.28 5.05 9.04
CA THR A 211 10.04 5.47 8.38
C THR A 211 10.19 5.33 6.87
N PHE A 212 9.32 4.55 6.24
CA PHE A 212 9.30 4.36 4.79
C PHE A 212 8.02 4.94 4.19
N VAL A 213 8.17 5.73 3.12
CA VAL A 213 7.04 6.19 2.29
C VAL A 213 7.19 5.55 0.92
N PHE A 214 6.26 4.69 0.59
CA PHE A 214 6.32 3.80 -0.58
C PHE A 214 5.20 4.15 -1.57
N VAL A 215 5.56 4.47 -2.79
CA VAL A 215 4.60 4.69 -3.88
C VAL A 215 4.46 3.41 -4.69
N THR A 216 3.23 3.00 -4.91
CA THR A 216 2.92 1.88 -5.81
C THR A 216 1.54 2.07 -6.45
N HIS A 217 1.32 1.40 -7.57
CA HIS A 217 0.00 1.20 -8.17
C HIS A 217 -0.48 -0.26 -7.99
N ASP A 218 0.37 -1.13 -7.42
CA ASP A 218 0.04 -2.52 -7.14
C ASP A 218 -0.60 -2.64 -5.75
N GLN A 219 -1.85 -3.13 -5.72
CA GLN A 219 -2.61 -3.30 -4.49
C GLN A 219 -2.02 -4.38 -3.58
N GLY A 220 -1.51 -5.46 -4.18
CA GLY A 220 -0.88 -6.56 -3.45
C GLY A 220 0.35 -6.09 -2.68
N GLU A 221 1.19 -5.24 -3.30
CA GLU A 221 2.34 -4.63 -2.64
C GLU A 221 1.92 -3.78 -1.44
N ALA A 222 0.97 -2.87 -1.64
CA ALA A 222 0.48 -2.00 -0.58
C ALA A 222 -0.12 -2.81 0.58
N MET A 223 -0.95 -3.82 0.29
CA MET A 223 -1.59 -4.67 1.30
C MET A 223 -0.59 -5.52 2.09
N ALA A 224 0.44 -6.08 1.42
CA ALA A 224 1.38 -6.99 2.05
C ALA A 224 2.43 -6.28 2.93
N MET A 225 2.79 -5.05 2.57
CA MET A 225 3.94 -4.39 3.22
C MET A 225 3.57 -3.29 4.21
N SER A 226 2.40 -2.64 4.06
CA SER A 226 2.12 -1.39 4.76
C SER A 226 1.54 -1.59 6.16
N ASP A 227 1.88 -0.68 7.05
CA ASP A 227 1.16 -0.49 8.32
C ASP A 227 -0.10 0.33 8.08
N ARG A 228 0.01 1.37 7.21
CA ARG A 228 -1.13 2.16 6.72
C ARG A 228 -0.96 2.50 5.24
N ILE A 229 -2.10 2.69 4.58
CA ILE A 229 -2.19 3.02 3.16
C ILE A 229 -3.01 4.30 3.01
N ALA A 230 -2.53 5.24 2.20
CA ALA A 230 -3.30 6.35 1.68
C ALA A 230 -3.73 6.03 0.24
N VAL A 231 -5.02 5.92 0.01
CA VAL A 231 -5.59 5.78 -1.34
C VAL A 231 -5.82 7.16 -1.93
N MET A 232 -5.23 7.40 -3.10
CA MET A 232 -5.31 8.69 -3.81
C MET A 232 -6.06 8.57 -5.13
N SER A 233 -6.81 9.60 -5.47
CA SER A 233 -7.46 9.77 -6.78
C SER A 233 -7.58 11.23 -7.14
N ALA A 234 -7.30 11.59 -8.38
CA ALA A 234 -7.43 12.95 -8.91
C ALA A 234 -6.80 14.04 -8.03
N GLY A 235 -5.60 13.78 -7.51
CA GLY A 235 -4.84 14.71 -6.66
C GLY A 235 -5.30 14.77 -5.21
N ARG A 236 -6.32 14.02 -4.79
CA ARG A 236 -6.92 14.06 -3.46
C ARG A 236 -6.76 12.73 -2.73
N LEU A 237 -6.74 12.80 -1.39
CA LEU A 237 -6.87 11.61 -0.55
C LEU A 237 -8.33 11.14 -0.55
N GLN A 238 -8.53 9.84 -0.75
CA GLN A 238 -9.84 9.19 -0.68
C GLN A 238 -10.05 8.49 0.66
N GLN A 239 -9.01 7.84 1.16
CA GLN A 239 -9.03 7.14 2.45
C GLN A 239 -7.60 6.94 2.95
N VAL A 240 -7.42 6.98 4.28
CA VAL A 240 -6.20 6.55 4.96
C VAL A 240 -6.58 5.57 6.05
N GLY A 241 -5.94 4.40 6.08
CA GLY A 241 -6.22 3.37 7.07
C GLY A 241 -5.25 2.20 6.99
N THR A 242 -5.40 1.23 7.86
CA THR A 242 -4.70 -0.05 7.76
C THR A 242 -5.14 -0.81 6.51
N PRO A 243 -4.35 -1.78 5.99
CA PRO A 243 -4.77 -2.62 4.87
C PRO A 243 -6.17 -3.23 5.05
N ALA A 244 -6.47 -3.73 6.25
CA ALA A 244 -7.77 -4.31 6.56
C ALA A 244 -8.91 -3.27 6.51
N GLU A 245 -8.69 -2.05 7.02
CA GLU A 245 -9.69 -0.98 6.95
C GLU A 245 -9.97 -0.55 5.51
N ILE A 246 -8.93 -0.38 4.69
CA ILE A 246 -9.07 -0.01 3.28
C ILE A 246 -9.85 -1.07 2.50
N TYR A 247 -9.58 -2.36 2.75
CA TYR A 247 -10.22 -3.46 2.04
C TYR A 247 -11.63 -3.75 2.52
N GLU A 248 -11.84 -3.87 3.83
CA GLU A 248 -13.10 -4.31 4.42
C GLU A 248 -14.08 -3.17 4.74
N ARG A 249 -13.58 -1.93 4.83
CA ARG A 249 -14.36 -0.74 5.18
C ARG A 249 -14.01 0.41 4.23
N PRO A 250 -14.24 0.23 2.91
CA PRO A 250 -13.98 1.32 1.96
C PRO A 250 -14.84 2.54 2.32
N ALA A 251 -14.23 3.73 2.21
CA ALA A 251 -14.91 4.98 2.57
C ALA A 251 -15.91 5.44 1.50
N ASN A 252 -15.72 5.03 0.25
CA ASN A 252 -16.54 5.44 -0.88
C ASN A 252 -16.48 4.40 -2.01
N ARG A 253 -17.30 4.61 -3.06
CA ARG A 253 -17.37 3.77 -4.27
C ARG A 253 -15.99 3.62 -4.93
N PHE A 254 -15.20 4.70 -5.01
CA PHE A 254 -13.89 4.64 -5.65
C PHE A 254 -12.96 3.65 -4.92
N VAL A 255 -12.83 3.76 -3.61
CA VAL A 255 -11.98 2.83 -2.84
C VAL A 255 -12.49 1.40 -2.95
N ALA A 256 -13.80 1.20 -2.87
CA ALA A 256 -14.42 -0.12 -3.01
C ALA A 256 -14.10 -0.81 -4.34
N THR A 257 -14.08 -0.05 -5.44
CA THR A 257 -13.81 -0.56 -6.79
C THR A 257 -12.33 -0.64 -7.12
N PHE A 258 -11.56 0.31 -6.62
CA PHE A 258 -10.13 0.36 -6.91
C PHE A 258 -9.36 -0.69 -6.12
N VAL A 259 -9.79 -1.05 -4.91
CA VAL A 259 -9.07 -2.00 -4.05
C VAL A 259 -9.81 -3.34 -4.02
N GLY A 260 -9.23 -4.35 -4.68
CA GLY A 260 -9.81 -5.67 -4.81
C GLY A 260 -11.02 -5.76 -5.75
N HIS A 261 -11.71 -6.89 -5.70
CA HIS A 261 -12.92 -7.16 -6.50
C HIS A 261 -14.16 -7.17 -5.61
N ALA A 262 -15.22 -6.49 -6.03
CA ALA A 262 -16.48 -6.46 -5.28
C ALA A 262 -17.68 -6.39 -6.20
N ASN A 263 -18.78 -7.01 -5.78
CA ASN A 263 -20.10 -6.71 -6.29
C ASN A 263 -20.57 -5.39 -5.71
N LEU A 264 -21.04 -4.52 -6.57
CA LEU A 264 -21.62 -3.23 -6.24
C LEU A 264 -23.11 -3.31 -6.51
N ILE A 265 -23.91 -3.30 -5.47
CA ILE A 265 -25.36 -3.48 -5.55
C ILE A 265 -26.01 -2.18 -5.11
N GLU A 266 -26.64 -1.48 -6.05
CA GLU A 266 -27.44 -0.29 -5.74
C GLU A 266 -28.71 -0.71 -5.01
N ALA A 267 -28.96 -0.10 -3.85
CA ALA A 267 -30.04 -0.47 -2.97
C ALA A 267 -30.59 0.75 -2.21
N ARG A 268 -31.72 0.57 -1.56
CA ARG A 268 -32.31 1.57 -0.65
C ARG A 268 -32.48 0.98 0.74
N LEU A 269 -32.17 1.76 1.75
CA LEU A 269 -32.41 1.38 3.14
C LEU A 269 -33.91 1.18 3.36
N THR A 270 -34.28 0.01 3.91
CA THR A 270 -35.72 -0.36 4.16
C THR A 270 -36.08 -0.29 5.64
N GLY A 271 -35.10 -0.23 6.55
CA GLY A 271 -35.33 -0.32 7.99
C GLY A 271 -34.39 0.55 8.83
N GLY A 272 -34.53 0.39 10.14
CA GLY A 272 -33.63 0.98 11.14
C GLY A 272 -32.29 0.25 11.20
N VAL A 273 -31.34 0.83 11.94
CA VAL A 273 -30.06 0.19 12.25
C VAL A 273 -30.19 -0.55 13.58
N ALA A 274 -29.90 -1.85 13.57
CA ALA A 274 -29.87 -2.70 14.75
C ALA A 274 -28.47 -3.33 14.90
N GLY A 275 -27.78 -3.10 16.01
CA GLY A 275 -26.44 -3.66 16.24
C GLY A 275 -25.38 -3.23 15.21
N GLY A 276 -25.54 -2.06 14.58
CA GLY A 276 -24.64 -1.58 13.53
C GLY A 276 -24.90 -2.18 12.14
N ILE A 277 -25.92 -3.02 11.97
CA ILE A 277 -26.37 -3.61 10.71
C ILE A 277 -27.64 -2.87 10.26
N ALA A 278 -27.72 -2.58 8.97
CA ALA A 278 -28.91 -2.04 8.32
C ALA A 278 -29.35 -2.98 7.19
N GLU A 279 -30.65 -2.94 6.88
CA GLU A 279 -31.21 -3.65 5.74
C GLU A 279 -31.46 -2.69 4.58
N ALA A 280 -31.19 -3.18 3.38
CA ALA A 280 -31.42 -2.47 2.15
C ALA A 280 -32.00 -3.40 1.09
N GLU A 281 -32.84 -2.87 0.23
CA GLU A 281 -33.47 -3.59 -0.87
C GLU A 281 -32.90 -3.10 -2.21
N ALA A 282 -32.35 -4.02 -2.97
CA ALA A 282 -31.86 -3.80 -4.32
C ALA A 282 -32.99 -3.93 -5.36
N ALA A 283 -32.70 -3.55 -6.60
CA ALA A 283 -33.63 -3.76 -7.72
C ALA A 283 -34.05 -5.24 -7.81
N GLY A 284 -35.32 -5.46 -8.11
CA GLY A 284 -35.90 -6.80 -8.18
C GLY A 284 -36.29 -7.41 -6.84
N GLY A 285 -36.12 -6.72 -5.71
CA GLY A 285 -36.54 -7.19 -4.37
C GLY A 285 -35.48 -8.00 -3.61
N LEU A 286 -34.21 -8.04 -4.11
CA LEU A 286 -33.13 -8.68 -3.36
C LEU A 286 -32.81 -7.89 -2.09
N THR A 287 -33.08 -8.47 -0.94
CA THR A 287 -32.74 -7.88 0.35
C THR A 287 -31.29 -8.20 0.73
N VAL A 288 -30.54 -7.20 1.10
CA VAL A 288 -29.16 -7.31 1.58
C VAL A 288 -29.06 -6.64 2.95
N SER A 289 -28.42 -7.33 3.90
CA SER A 289 -28.12 -6.78 5.22
C SER A 289 -26.63 -6.51 5.30
N GLY A 290 -26.22 -5.33 5.76
CA GLY A 290 -24.82 -4.95 5.82
C GLY A 290 -24.51 -3.95 6.92
N ARG A 291 -23.23 -3.68 7.14
CA ARG A 291 -22.78 -2.63 8.07
C ARG A 291 -23.37 -1.30 7.65
N ALA A 292 -24.06 -0.65 8.58
CA ALA A 292 -24.72 0.61 8.35
C ALA A 292 -23.72 1.70 7.89
N PRO A 293 -24.10 2.59 6.95
CA PRO A 293 -23.27 3.68 6.53
C PRO A 293 -23.06 4.68 7.67
N THR A 294 -21.90 5.34 7.70
CA THR A 294 -21.58 6.36 8.71
C THR A 294 -22.45 7.61 8.57
N GLN A 295 -22.90 7.91 7.37
CA GLN A 295 -23.85 8.99 7.07
C GLN A 295 -25.06 8.39 6.35
N ARG A 296 -26.23 8.99 6.50
CA ARG A 296 -27.41 8.58 5.74
C ARG A 296 -27.65 9.55 4.59
N SER A 297 -27.89 9.02 3.40
CA SER A 297 -28.42 9.80 2.29
C SER A 297 -29.86 10.21 2.60
N ALA A 298 -30.25 11.41 2.17
CA ALA A 298 -31.60 11.95 2.41
C ALA A 298 -32.69 11.09 1.74
N ASP A 299 -32.38 10.42 0.65
CA ASP A 299 -33.29 9.53 -0.12
C ASP A 299 -33.15 8.05 0.26
N GLY A 300 -32.30 7.73 1.22
CA GLY A 300 -32.02 6.37 1.65
C GLY A 300 -31.22 5.53 0.66
N ALA A 301 -30.70 6.12 -0.43
CA ALA A 301 -29.88 5.39 -1.40
C ALA A 301 -28.56 4.95 -0.77
N VAL A 302 -28.17 3.71 -1.05
CA VAL A 302 -26.91 3.13 -0.59
C VAL A 302 -26.33 2.23 -1.67
N LEU A 303 -25.00 2.07 -1.63
CA LEU A 303 -24.27 1.10 -2.41
C LEU A 303 -23.82 -0.03 -1.48
N ALA A 304 -24.37 -1.24 -1.67
CA ALA A 304 -23.89 -2.41 -0.96
C ALA A 304 -22.65 -2.97 -1.67
N VAL A 305 -21.56 -3.07 -0.93
CA VAL A 305 -20.26 -3.58 -1.39
C VAL A 305 -20.06 -4.97 -0.80
N LEU A 306 -20.03 -5.97 -1.67
CA LEU A 306 -19.83 -7.39 -1.28
C LEU A 306 -18.65 -7.97 -2.06
N ARG A 307 -17.57 -8.31 -1.37
CA ARG A 307 -16.36 -8.88 -1.97
C ARG A 307 -16.63 -10.26 -2.56
N TYR A 308 -15.97 -10.59 -3.69
CA TYR A 308 -16.19 -11.85 -4.40
C TYR A 308 -15.90 -13.08 -3.54
N GLU A 309 -14.84 -13.06 -2.75
CA GLU A 309 -14.41 -14.14 -1.87
C GLU A 309 -15.26 -14.29 -0.59
N LYS A 310 -16.15 -13.34 -0.32
CA LYS A 310 -17.08 -13.39 0.82
C LYS A 310 -18.36 -14.13 0.47
N ILE A 311 -18.61 -14.39 -0.82
CA ILE A 311 -19.76 -15.13 -1.28
C ILE A 311 -19.44 -16.63 -1.30
N ARG A 312 -20.20 -17.41 -0.55
CA ARG A 312 -20.14 -18.86 -0.61
C ARG A 312 -21.10 -19.36 -1.69
N VAL A 313 -20.60 -20.22 -2.58
CA VAL A 313 -21.40 -20.86 -3.63
C VAL A 313 -21.61 -22.31 -3.23
N ARG A 314 -22.86 -22.78 -3.17
CA ARG A 314 -23.22 -24.17 -2.87
C ARG A 314 -24.21 -24.67 -3.91
N ALA A 315 -24.19 -25.96 -4.20
CA ALA A 315 -25.23 -26.61 -5.04
C ALA A 315 -26.61 -26.40 -4.41
N ALA A 316 -27.66 -26.29 -5.23
CA ALA A 316 -29.02 -25.97 -4.77
C ALA A 316 -29.61 -27.03 -3.81
N GLU A 317 -29.12 -28.26 -3.88
CA GLU A 317 -29.54 -29.39 -3.03
C GLU A 317 -28.96 -29.27 -1.59
N ALA A 318 -28.00 -28.39 -1.36
CA ALA A 318 -27.47 -28.14 -0.02
C ALA A 318 -28.58 -27.54 0.87
N ALA A 319 -28.73 -28.08 2.09
CA ALA A 319 -29.75 -27.63 3.04
C ALA A 319 -29.46 -26.26 3.66
N GLU A 320 -28.42 -25.58 3.20
CA GLU A 320 -27.98 -24.27 3.72
C GLU A 320 -28.87 -23.13 3.19
N PRO A 321 -29.23 -22.16 4.04
CA PRO A 321 -29.96 -20.98 3.59
C PRO A 321 -29.07 -20.11 2.66
N GLY A 322 -29.72 -19.50 1.66
CA GLY A 322 -29.00 -18.63 0.72
C GLY A 322 -29.94 -18.14 -0.39
N VAL A 323 -29.45 -17.15 -1.14
CA VAL A 323 -30.12 -16.56 -2.30
C VAL A 323 -30.08 -17.58 -3.46
N PRO A 324 -31.23 -18.02 -4.02
CA PRO A 324 -31.25 -18.89 -5.18
C PRO A 324 -30.64 -18.17 -6.39
N ALA A 325 -29.79 -18.86 -7.14
CA ALA A 325 -29.16 -18.31 -8.33
C ALA A 325 -28.81 -19.41 -9.34
N THR A 326 -28.54 -19.00 -10.57
CA THR A 326 -28.04 -19.89 -11.63
C THR A 326 -26.66 -19.42 -12.06
N VAL A 327 -25.71 -20.33 -12.19
CA VAL A 327 -24.37 -20.05 -12.72
C VAL A 327 -24.48 -19.71 -14.21
N ILE A 328 -24.05 -18.50 -14.57
CA ILE A 328 -24.03 -18.03 -15.97
C ILE A 328 -22.68 -18.31 -16.61
N GLU A 329 -21.60 -18.11 -15.83
CA GLU A 329 -20.24 -18.28 -16.31
C GLU A 329 -19.36 -18.84 -15.20
N ARG A 330 -18.43 -19.72 -15.58
CA ARG A 330 -17.41 -20.26 -14.68
C ARG A 330 -16.02 -20.07 -15.27
N THR A 331 -15.19 -19.30 -14.60
CA THR A 331 -13.79 -19.06 -15.02
C THR A 331 -12.81 -19.77 -14.08
N TYR A 332 -11.88 -20.53 -14.65
CA TYR A 332 -10.80 -21.18 -13.91
C TYR A 332 -9.63 -20.24 -13.69
N MET A 333 -9.31 -19.91 -12.43
CA MET A 333 -8.25 -18.98 -12.04
C MET A 333 -7.03 -19.69 -11.41
N GLY A 334 -6.90 -20.99 -11.57
CA GLY A 334 -5.86 -21.81 -10.96
C GLY A 334 -6.21 -22.22 -9.54
N SER A 335 -5.84 -21.46 -8.53
CA SER A 335 -6.15 -21.75 -7.12
C SER A 335 -7.60 -21.50 -6.74
N SER A 336 -8.35 -20.73 -7.54
CA SER A 336 -9.75 -20.40 -7.33
C SER A 336 -10.58 -20.61 -8.59
N LEU A 337 -11.90 -20.66 -8.38
CA LEU A 337 -12.92 -20.66 -9.42
C LEU A 337 -13.74 -19.38 -9.26
N ARG A 338 -13.93 -18.65 -10.34
CA ARG A 338 -14.81 -17.48 -10.38
C ARG A 338 -16.14 -17.88 -11.00
N PHE A 339 -17.21 -17.61 -10.29
CA PHE A 339 -18.58 -17.86 -10.72
C PHE A 339 -19.30 -16.53 -10.92
N THR A 340 -19.88 -16.30 -12.09
CA THR A 340 -20.87 -15.25 -12.30
C THR A 340 -22.24 -15.90 -12.23
N CYS A 341 -23.05 -15.50 -11.28
CA CYS A 341 -24.35 -16.06 -11.00
C CYS A 341 -25.46 -15.03 -11.17
N ARG A 342 -26.63 -15.45 -11.66
CA ARG A 342 -27.83 -14.62 -11.75
C ARG A 342 -28.82 -15.08 -10.69
N THR A 343 -29.23 -14.19 -9.80
CA THR A 343 -30.25 -14.46 -8.79
C THR A 343 -31.63 -14.53 -9.42
N ALA A 344 -32.64 -15.04 -8.69
CA ALA A 344 -34.04 -15.07 -9.14
C ALA A 344 -34.59 -13.67 -9.44
N GLU A 345 -34.09 -12.65 -8.72
CA GLU A 345 -34.44 -11.23 -8.88
C GLU A 345 -33.72 -10.58 -10.07
N GLY A 346 -32.87 -11.33 -10.79
CA GLY A 346 -32.13 -10.86 -11.96
C GLY A 346 -30.81 -10.13 -11.65
N VAL A 347 -30.37 -10.05 -10.39
CA VAL A 347 -29.11 -9.43 -10.00
C VAL A 347 -27.94 -10.35 -10.37
N LEU A 348 -26.90 -9.79 -10.98
CA LEU A 348 -25.67 -10.51 -11.27
C LEU A 348 -24.71 -10.37 -10.10
N LEU A 349 -24.25 -11.51 -9.58
CA LEU A 349 -23.25 -11.58 -8.51
C LEU A 349 -22.07 -12.44 -8.94
N THR A 350 -20.86 -11.95 -8.70
CA THR A 350 -19.62 -12.69 -8.94
C THR A 350 -19.06 -13.18 -7.61
N ALA A 351 -18.64 -14.44 -7.56
CA ALA A 351 -18.07 -15.08 -6.39
C ALA A 351 -16.74 -15.76 -6.74
N ASP A 352 -15.75 -15.64 -5.87
CA ASP A 352 -14.49 -16.38 -5.94
C ASP A 352 -14.48 -17.48 -4.87
N SER A 353 -14.44 -18.74 -5.30
CA SER A 353 -14.37 -19.90 -4.41
C SER A 353 -13.05 -20.64 -4.59
N PRO A 354 -12.50 -21.29 -3.55
CA PRO A 354 -11.33 -22.15 -3.70
C PRO A 354 -11.57 -23.24 -4.77
N ASN A 355 -10.56 -23.57 -5.56
CA ASN A 355 -10.63 -24.65 -6.53
C ASN A 355 -10.50 -26.01 -5.81
N ALA A 356 -11.54 -26.37 -5.05
CA ALA A 356 -11.64 -27.59 -4.26
C ALA A 356 -13.06 -28.14 -4.34
N ALA A 357 -13.26 -29.40 -3.98
CA ALA A 357 -14.60 -29.98 -3.84
C ALA A 357 -15.32 -29.36 -2.61
N PRO A 358 -16.64 -29.19 -2.66
CA PRO A 358 -17.55 -29.55 -3.74
C PRO A 358 -17.69 -28.50 -4.87
N GLU A 359 -17.14 -27.31 -4.74
CA GLU A 359 -17.33 -26.18 -5.67
C GLU A 359 -16.77 -26.50 -7.07
N ARG A 360 -15.75 -27.39 -7.13
CA ARG A 360 -15.15 -27.83 -8.40
C ARG A 360 -16.15 -28.47 -9.37
N ASP A 361 -17.19 -29.12 -8.84
CA ASP A 361 -18.15 -29.87 -9.62
C ASP A 361 -19.34 -29.02 -10.10
N ILE A 362 -19.42 -27.76 -9.64
CA ILE A 362 -20.46 -26.81 -10.06
C ILE A 362 -20.11 -26.29 -11.46
N GLY A 363 -20.94 -26.57 -12.43
CA GLY A 363 -20.81 -26.14 -13.83
C GLY A 363 -21.71 -24.96 -14.19
N GLU A 364 -21.55 -24.47 -15.42
CA GLU A 364 -22.45 -23.47 -16.00
C GLU A 364 -23.88 -24.08 -16.16
N GLY A 365 -24.90 -23.24 -15.95
CA GLY A 365 -26.30 -23.64 -15.92
C GLY A 365 -26.73 -24.30 -14.62
N ALA A 366 -25.82 -24.61 -13.70
CA ALA A 366 -26.15 -25.22 -12.43
C ALA A 366 -26.98 -24.27 -11.55
N ALA A 367 -28.00 -24.80 -10.87
CA ALA A 367 -28.71 -24.10 -9.82
C ALA A 367 -27.86 -24.11 -8.55
N VAL A 368 -27.67 -22.94 -7.92
CA VAL A 368 -26.85 -22.76 -6.74
C VAL A 368 -27.55 -21.92 -5.68
N ARG A 369 -27.01 -21.93 -4.47
CA ARG A 369 -27.34 -21.00 -3.40
C ARG A 369 -26.12 -20.15 -3.08
N LEU A 370 -26.35 -18.84 -3.03
CA LEU A 370 -25.33 -17.85 -2.66
C LEU A 370 -25.59 -17.40 -1.23
N SER A 371 -24.56 -17.44 -0.38
CA SER A 371 -24.67 -16.97 1.00
C SER A 371 -23.46 -16.16 1.42
N TRP A 372 -23.68 -15.21 2.33
CA TRP A 372 -22.67 -14.34 2.92
C TRP A 372 -23.11 -13.91 4.32
N SER A 373 -22.19 -13.36 5.10
CA SER A 373 -22.53 -12.77 6.39
C SER A 373 -22.92 -11.28 6.22
N PRO A 374 -23.91 -10.77 6.97
CA PRO A 374 -24.18 -9.32 7.01
C PRO A 374 -22.94 -8.47 7.36
N ALA A 375 -22.02 -9.01 8.17
CA ALA A 375 -20.78 -8.34 8.50
C ALA A 375 -19.80 -8.18 7.30
N ASP A 376 -19.99 -8.96 6.23
CA ASP A 376 -19.16 -8.92 5.02
C ASP A 376 -19.62 -7.87 3.99
N ILE A 377 -20.78 -7.27 4.19
CA ILE A 377 -21.30 -6.19 3.35
C ILE A 377 -21.03 -4.84 4.02
N ALA A 378 -20.48 -3.91 3.27
CA ALA A 378 -20.44 -2.49 3.63
C ALA A 378 -21.50 -1.72 2.85
N LEU A 379 -22.37 -0.98 3.54
CA LEU A 379 -23.31 -0.06 2.91
C LEU A 379 -22.69 1.33 2.89
N LEU A 380 -22.51 1.86 1.68
CA LEU A 380 -21.91 3.19 1.46
C LEU A 380 -22.99 4.16 1.01
N THR A 381 -22.84 5.42 1.40
CA THR A 381 -23.54 6.56 0.79
C THR A 381 -22.52 7.29 -0.06
N ASP A 382 -22.81 7.48 -1.35
CA ASP A 382 -21.95 8.29 -2.25
C ASP A 382 -22.03 9.79 -1.88
#